data_5cfefec034ba567b8a5d57f3a0044641
#
_entry.id   5cfefec034ba567b8a5d57f3a0044641
#
_cell.length_a   1.000
_cell.length_b   1.000
_cell.length_c   1.000
_cell.angle_alpha   90.00
_cell.angle_beta   90.00
_cell.angle_gamma   90.00
#
_symmetry.space_group_name_H-M   'P 1'
#
loop_
_entity.id
_entity.type
_entity.pdbx_description
1 polymer ?
#
loop_
_entity_poly.entity_id
_entity_poly.type
_entity_poly.pdbx_seq_one_letter_code
_entity_poly.pdbx_strand_id
1 'polypeptide(L)'
;MPAAAARCPYAFTTGTVGTAIKTDVFTYDDANWKDKLTAFNGQTITYDAIGNPTNDSTWNYSWINGRRLRCMHKGELGEQDYDEITFEYNENGLRTKKTRMYYDNATGDIVCKVTNYTLHGKNIVHMTEIGNELHFFYDVQNKPAVVVFNGTSYAYLYNLQGDVIGLVDSNGTKMVSYSYDAWGKPISKAGTLASTLGTINPFRYRGYVYDEETGLYYLRNRFYNAHNSRCISADSMLSTRGTHTSANAYAYSRNAPTIRADANGQDSIYVIYDSRPNATDEHPEYKGLTLQGEWAINALRENGHYVMPAGFTNIPEFIAAWNNAGAYEYDYIIIYAHGSPGTID
;
A
#
# COMPACT_ATOMS: atom_id res chain seq x y z
N MET A 1 -8.30 -2.45 -32.32
CA MET A 1 -6.90 -2.49 -31.85
C MET A 1 -6.90 -2.02 -30.43
N PRO A 2 -6.37 -2.79 -29.46
CA PRO A 2 -6.24 -2.30 -28.10
C PRO A 2 -5.21 -1.16 -28.08
N ALA A 3 -5.58 -0.02 -27.50
CA ALA A 3 -4.67 1.10 -27.34
C ALA A 3 -3.62 0.72 -26.29
N ALA A 4 -2.38 0.53 -26.70
CA ALA A 4 -1.26 0.45 -25.79
C ALA A 4 -1.13 1.81 -25.09
N ALA A 5 -1.42 1.86 -23.80
CA ALA A 5 -1.19 3.05 -23.01
C ALA A 5 0.33 3.15 -22.75
N ALA A 6 1.00 4.01 -23.52
CA ALA A 6 2.41 4.31 -23.30
C ALA A 6 2.54 5.31 -22.14
N ARG A 7 3.29 4.95 -21.10
CA ARG A 7 3.74 5.88 -20.06
C ARG A 7 5.06 6.49 -20.49
N CYS A 8 5.09 7.79 -20.68
CA CYS A 8 6.30 8.53 -21.04
C CYS A 8 6.91 9.17 -19.77
N PRO A 9 8.09 8.77 -19.29
CA PRO A 9 8.79 9.53 -18.28
C PRO A 9 9.28 10.85 -18.90
N TYR A 10 8.86 11.97 -18.35
CA TYR A 10 9.26 13.29 -18.82
C TYR A 10 10.64 13.64 -18.29
N ALA A 11 11.56 13.97 -19.19
CA ALA A 11 12.75 14.73 -18.84
C ALA A 11 12.41 16.23 -18.95
N PHE A 12 12.37 16.91 -17.81
CA PHE A 12 12.24 18.37 -17.80
C PHE A 12 13.62 19.00 -18.09
N THR A 13 13.80 19.52 -19.27
CA THR A 13 14.85 20.49 -19.54
C THR A 13 14.19 21.82 -19.90
N THR A 14 14.30 22.80 -18.99
CA THR A 14 14.04 24.23 -19.21
C THR A 14 12.84 24.55 -20.13
N GLY A 15 11.62 24.18 -19.72
CA GLY A 15 10.39 24.69 -20.33
C GLY A 15 9.94 24.09 -21.66
N THR A 16 10.70 23.17 -22.24
CA THR A 16 10.32 22.44 -23.45
C THR A 16 10.15 20.96 -23.13
N VAL A 17 9.06 20.35 -23.59
CA VAL A 17 8.88 18.89 -23.50
C VAL A 17 9.98 18.22 -24.33
N GLY A 18 10.93 17.59 -23.64
CA GLY A 18 12.04 16.89 -24.31
C GLY A 18 11.57 15.58 -24.94
N THR A 19 12.42 14.99 -25.78
CA THR A 19 12.22 13.62 -26.27
C THR A 19 12.18 12.63 -25.10
N ALA A 20 11.24 11.70 -25.11
CA ALA A 20 11.13 10.66 -24.10
C ALA A 20 12.44 9.87 -23.99
N ILE A 21 13.03 9.81 -22.79
CA ILE A 21 14.26 9.05 -22.54
C ILE A 21 13.97 7.55 -22.51
N LYS A 22 12.77 7.19 -22.06
CA LYS A 22 12.29 5.82 -21.95
C LYS A 22 10.78 5.77 -22.17
N THR A 23 10.32 4.73 -22.87
CA THR A 23 8.91 4.43 -23.05
C THR A 23 8.63 3.07 -22.42
N ASP A 24 7.70 3.00 -21.48
CA ASP A 24 7.22 1.76 -20.93
C ASP A 24 5.93 1.33 -21.67
N VAL A 25 5.88 0.07 -22.11
CA VAL A 25 4.77 -0.48 -22.89
C VAL A 25 3.94 -1.40 -22.01
N PHE A 26 2.64 -1.13 -21.95
CA PHE A 26 1.66 -1.91 -21.19
C PHE A 26 0.72 -2.61 -22.16
N THR A 27 0.56 -3.93 -22.01
CA THR A 27 -0.32 -4.75 -22.85
C THR A 27 -1.46 -5.33 -22.02
N TYR A 28 -2.70 -5.24 -22.56
CA TYR A 28 -3.94 -5.66 -21.88
C TYR A 28 -4.78 -6.52 -22.84
N ASP A 29 -4.36 -7.76 -23.06
CA ASP A 29 -4.95 -8.66 -24.06
C ASP A 29 -5.96 -9.67 -23.49
N ASP A 30 -6.18 -9.68 -22.15
CA ASP A 30 -7.18 -10.57 -21.56
C ASP A 30 -8.58 -10.25 -22.11
N ALA A 31 -9.25 -11.26 -22.68
CA ALA A 31 -10.54 -11.09 -23.32
C ALA A 31 -11.65 -10.75 -22.32
N ASN A 32 -11.57 -11.30 -21.11
CA ASN A 32 -12.62 -11.25 -20.09
C ASN A 32 -12.37 -10.21 -19.01
N TRP A 33 -11.09 -9.91 -18.72
CA TRP A 33 -10.70 -9.00 -17.66
C TRP A 33 -9.69 -7.97 -18.17
N LYS A 34 -10.21 -6.87 -18.68
CA LYS A 34 -9.43 -5.84 -19.38
C LYS A 34 -8.43 -5.07 -18.50
N ASP A 35 -8.55 -5.18 -17.17
CA ASP A 35 -7.63 -4.54 -16.22
C ASP A 35 -6.33 -5.33 -16.02
N LYS A 36 -6.32 -6.61 -16.38
CA LYS A 36 -5.14 -7.45 -16.27
C LYS A 36 -4.04 -6.97 -17.21
N LEU A 37 -2.89 -6.61 -16.65
CA LEU A 37 -1.69 -6.32 -17.41
C LEU A 37 -1.08 -7.64 -17.89
N THR A 38 -1.30 -8.00 -19.14
CA THR A 38 -0.84 -9.27 -19.69
C THR A 38 0.61 -9.28 -20.13
N ALA A 39 1.19 -8.08 -20.38
CA ALA A 39 2.63 -7.92 -20.53
C ALA A 39 3.08 -6.50 -20.15
N PHE A 40 4.31 -6.40 -19.66
CA PHE A 40 5.00 -5.14 -19.38
C PHE A 40 6.36 -5.14 -20.08
N ASN A 41 6.59 -4.17 -20.99
CA ASN A 41 7.79 -4.09 -21.82
C ASN A 41 8.12 -5.42 -22.56
N GLY A 42 7.09 -6.11 -23.01
CA GLY A 42 7.20 -7.40 -23.70
C GLY A 42 7.36 -8.62 -22.77
N GLN A 43 7.52 -8.43 -21.47
CA GLN A 43 7.55 -9.53 -20.49
C GLN A 43 6.12 -9.93 -20.14
N THR A 44 5.77 -11.18 -20.40
CA THR A 44 4.42 -11.72 -20.18
C THR A 44 4.14 -11.90 -18.70
N ILE A 45 2.89 -11.61 -18.33
CA ILE A 45 2.38 -11.82 -16.96
C ILE A 45 1.19 -12.77 -17.03
N THR A 46 1.24 -13.88 -16.29
CA THR A 46 0.15 -14.84 -16.17
C THR A 46 -0.53 -14.72 -14.82
N TYR A 47 -1.80 -15.11 -14.75
CA TYR A 47 -2.64 -14.94 -13.57
C TYR A 47 -3.45 -16.20 -13.25
N ASP A 48 -3.78 -16.37 -11.98
CA ASP A 48 -4.79 -17.32 -11.53
C ASP A 48 -6.23 -16.83 -11.84
N ALA A 49 -7.21 -17.66 -11.52
CA ALA A 49 -8.62 -17.36 -11.79
C ALA A 49 -9.18 -16.15 -11.05
N ILE A 50 -8.57 -15.76 -9.91
CA ILE A 50 -9.00 -14.61 -9.11
C ILE A 50 -8.14 -13.37 -9.32
N GLY A 51 -7.19 -13.42 -10.29
CA GLY A 51 -6.40 -12.27 -10.70
C GLY A 51 -5.14 -12.01 -9.89
N ASN A 52 -4.59 -13.03 -9.23
CA ASN A 52 -3.24 -12.93 -8.68
C ASN A 52 -2.24 -13.34 -9.76
N PRO A 53 -1.08 -12.66 -9.93
CA PRO A 53 -0.06 -13.13 -10.85
C PRO A 53 0.49 -14.48 -10.41
N THR A 54 0.73 -15.36 -11.39
CA THR A 54 1.41 -16.64 -11.18
C THR A 54 2.85 -16.59 -11.67
N ASN A 55 3.12 -15.76 -12.70
CA ASN A 55 4.45 -15.50 -13.22
C ASN A 55 4.46 -14.13 -13.92
N ASP A 56 5.57 -13.38 -13.82
CA ASP A 56 5.76 -12.09 -14.50
C ASP A 56 7.01 -12.06 -15.39
N SER A 57 7.49 -13.24 -15.81
CA SER A 57 8.73 -13.45 -16.56
C SER A 57 10.02 -13.23 -15.73
N THR A 58 9.92 -12.79 -14.50
CA THR A 58 11.03 -12.66 -13.55
C THR A 58 10.80 -13.56 -12.34
N TRP A 59 9.61 -13.50 -11.78
CA TRP A 59 9.21 -14.19 -10.57
C TRP A 59 8.05 -15.14 -10.81
N ASN A 60 8.11 -16.31 -10.19
CA ASN A 60 6.96 -17.18 -9.97
C ASN A 60 6.35 -16.84 -8.61
N TYR A 61 5.02 -16.80 -8.53
CA TYR A 61 4.28 -16.40 -7.35
C TYR A 61 3.42 -17.54 -6.81
N SER A 62 3.35 -17.69 -5.49
CA SER A 62 2.36 -18.54 -4.84
C SER A 62 1.56 -17.76 -3.81
N TRP A 63 0.28 -18.07 -3.73
CA TRP A 63 -0.70 -17.34 -2.94
C TRP A 63 -1.40 -18.25 -1.93
N ILE A 64 -1.78 -17.71 -0.77
CA ILE A 64 -2.57 -18.38 0.26
C ILE A 64 -3.77 -17.52 0.64
N ASN A 65 -4.80 -18.15 1.17
CA ASN A 65 -6.02 -17.49 1.64
C ASN A 65 -6.58 -16.50 0.60
N GLY A 66 -6.57 -16.91 -0.67
CA GLY A 66 -7.03 -16.14 -1.81
C GLY A 66 -6.01 -15.16 -2.37
N ARG A 67 -5.75 -14.01 -1.72
CA ARG A 67 -4.93 -12.94 -2.29
C ARG A 67 -3.68 -12.59 -1.47
N ARG A 68 -3.28 -13.44 -0.55
CA ARG A 68 -2.10 -13.20 0.28
C ARG A 68 -0.88 -13.85 -0.33
N LEU A 69 0.12 -13.06 -0.67
CA LEU A 69 1.36 -13.55 -1.27
C LEU A 69 2.13 -14.40 -0.24
N ARG A 70 2.38 -15.66 -0.60
CA ARG A 70 3.13 -16.59 0.25
C ARG A 70 4.59 -16.64 -0.13
N CYS A 71 4.87 -16.74 -1.43
CA CYS A 71 6.22 -16.95 -1.93
C CYS A 71 6.39 -16.31 -3.30
N MET A 72 7.59 -15.81 -3.54
CA MET A 72 8.12 -15.44 -4.85
C MET A 72 9.42 -16.22 -5.06
N HIS A 73 9.63 -16.83 -6.22
CA HIS A 73 10.88 -17.50 -6.53
C HIS A 73 11.27 -17.36 -7.99
N LYS A 74 12.56 -17.42 -8.28
CA LYS A 74 13.17 -17.54 -9.60
C LYS A 74 14.37 -18.46 -9.52
N GLY A 75 14.77 -19.03 -10.67
CA GLY A 75 15.82 -20.04 -10.73
C GLY A 75 15.47 -21.33 -10.00
N GLU A 76 16.30 -22.35 -10.15
CA GLU A 76 16.19 -23.60 -9.43
C GLU A 76 17.21 -23.65 -8.28
N LEU A 77 16.89 -24.34 -7.19
CA LEU A 77 17.76 -24.42 -6.01
C LEU A 77 19.14 -24.97 -6.40
N GLY A 78 20.17 -24.18 -6.13
CA GLY A 78 21.57 -24.46 -6.48
C GLY A 78 22.05 -23.78 -7.76
N GLU A 79 21.19 -23.14 -8.52
CA GLU A 79 21.58 -22.31 -9.68
C GLU A 79 21.97 -20.90 -9.25
N GLN A 80 22.77 -20.23 -10.08
CA GLN A 80 23.32 -18.89 -9.79
C GLN A 80 22.27 -17.77 -9.77
N ASP A 81 21.11 -18.00 -10.36
CA ASP A 81 19.98 -17.06 -10.37
C ASP A 81 18.89 -17.41 -9.36
N TYR A 82 19.11 -18.46 -8.53
CA TYR A 82 18.16 -18.86 -7.50
C TYR A 82 17.94 -17.74 -6.47
N ASP A 83 16.67 -17.40 -6.26
CA ASP A 83 16.23 -16.45 -5.25
C ASP A 83 14.78 -16.78 -4.87
N GLU A 84 14.55 -17.10 -3.61
CA GLU A 84 13.24 -17.42 -3.08
C GLU A 84 12.95 -16.54 -1.87
N ILE A 85 11.76 -15.94 -1.84
CA ILE A 85 11.30 -15.09 -0.75
C ILE A 85 9.96 -15.59 -0.27
N THR A 86 9.88 -15.97 1.00
CA THR A 86 8.65 -16.42 1.64
C THR A 86 8.18 -15.43 2.69
N PHE A 87 6.86 -15.33 2.85
CA PHE A 87 6.20 -14.42 3.79
C PHE A 87 5.30 -15.21 4.73
N GLU A 88 5.39 -14.89 6.02
CA GLU A 88 4.51 -15.40 7.06
C GLU A 88 3.67 -14.26 7.65
N TYR A 89 2.44 -14.58 8.02
CA TYR A 89 1.46 -13.61 8.48
C TYR A 89 0.80 -14.08 9.77
N ASN A 90 0.37 -13.14 10.61
CA ASN A 90 -0.47 -13.46 11.75
C ASN A 90 -1.94 -13.70 11.32
N GLU A 91 -2.80 -14.00 12.29
CA GLU A 91 -4.24 -14.22 12.09
C GLU A 91 -4.96 -13.02 11.43
N ASN A 92 -4.50 -11.80 11.71
CA ASN A 92 -5.03 -10.57 11.13
C ASN A 92 -4.48 -10.27 9.72
N GLY A 93 -3.68 -11.16 9.15
CA GLY A 93 -3.11 -10.99 7.82
C GLY A 93 -1.94 -10.03 7.73
N LEU A 94 -1.38 -9.60 8.85
CA LEU A 94 -0.22 -8.73 8.88
C LEU A 94 1.06 -9.57 8.86
N ARG A 95 2.01 -9.15 8.03
CA ARG A 95 3.30 -9.83 7.87
C ARG A 95 4.11 -9.80 9.16
N THR A 96 4.54 -10.97 9.62
CA THR A 96 5.35 -11.15 10.82
C THR A 96 6.75 -11.65 10.52
N LYS A 97 6.96 -12.22 9.33
CA LYS A 97 8.27 -12.72 8.94
C LYS A 97 8.44 -12.70 7.44
N LYS A 98 9.67 -12.46 7.00
CA LYS A 98 10.14 -12.62 5.62
C LYS A 98 11.41 -13.47 5.68
N THR A 99 11.48 -14.51 4.85
CA THR A 99 12.68 -15.33 4.67
C THR A 99 13.09 -15.26 3.22
N ARG A 100 14.34 -14.89 2.95
CA ARG A 100 14.94 -14.93 1.62
C ARG A 100 16.05 -15.97 1.59
N MET A 101 15.98 -16.89 0.63
CA MET A 101 17.06 -17.82 0.29
C MET A 101 17.55 -17.51 -1.12
N TYR A 102 18.83 -17.26 -1.28
CA TYR A 102 19.38 -16.89 -2.60
C TYR A 102 20.79 -17.42 -2.77
N TYR A 103 21.19 -17.62 -4.02
CA TYR A 103 22.57 -17.95 -4.35
C TYR A 103 23.44 -16.70 -4.28
N ASP A 104 24.46 -16.72 -3.43
CA ASP A 104 25.44 -15.63 -3.33
C ASP A 104 26.59 -15.90 -4.31
N ASN A 105 26.63 -15.18 -5.41
CA ASN A 105 27.65 -15.29 -6.44
C ASN A 105 29.08 -14.96 -5.93
N ALA A 106 29.21 -14.26 -4.80
CA ALA A 106 30.52 -13.93 -4.23
C ALA A 106 31.12 -15.10 -3.45
N THR A 107 30.28 -15.87 -2.75
CA THR A 107 30.71 -17.01 -1.94
C THR A 107 30.49 -18.36 -2.62
N GLY A 108 29.56 -18.44 -3.56
CA GLY A 108 29.13 -19.68 -4.22
C GLY A 108 28.16 -20.52 -3.37
N ASP A 109 27.61 -19.94 -2.28
CA ASP A 109 26.75 -20.61 -1.34
C ASP A 109 25.29 -20.13 -1.41
N ILE A 110 24.38 -20.95 -0.88
CA ILE A 110 23.01 -20.51 -0.60
C ILE A 110 22.98 -19.76 0.73
N VAL A 111 22.59 -18.50 0.68
CA VAL A 111 22.43 -17.63 1.85
C VAL A 111 20.94 -17.57 2.25
N CYS A 112 20.68 -17.73 3.53
CA CYS A 112 19.34 -17.57 4.11
C CYS A 112 19.29 -16.33 5.00
N LYS A 113 18.44 -15.36 4.66
CA LYS A 113 18.15 -14.16 5.45
C LYS A 113 16.76 -14.21 6.02
N VAL A 114 16.64 -14.04 7.33
CA VAL A 114 15.35 -13.98 8.04
C VAL A 114 15.15 -12.61 8.61
N THR A 115 14.04 -11.97 8.23
CA THR A 115 13.57 -10.71 8.82
C THR A 115 12.33 -11.00 9.66
N ASN A 116 12.38 -10.73 10.96
CA ASN A 116 11.24 -10.86 11.85
C ASN A 116 10.66 -9.49 12.17
N TYR A 117 9.33 -9.39 12.23
CA TYR A 117 8.61 -8.18 12.55
C TYR A 117 7.76 -8.39 13.81
N THR A 118 7.99 -7.61 14.85
CA THR A 118 7.12 -7.54 16.03
C THR A 118 6.14 -6.39 15.83
N LEU A 119 4.86 -6.67 16.00
CA LEU A 119 3.78 -5.73 15.73
C LEU A 119 3.10 -5.29 17.02
N HIS A 120 2.72 -4.01 17.08
CA HIS A 120 1.74 -3.48 18.03
C HIS A 120 0.57 -2.94 17.22
N GLY A 121 -0.56 -3.64 17.25
CA GLY A 121 -1.65 -3.42 16.31
C GLY A 121 -1.19 -3.63 14.86
N LYS A 122 -1.26 -2.57 14.04
CA LYS A 122 -0.83 -2.58 12.63
C LYS A 122 0.60 -2.06 12.43
N ASN A 123 1.27 -1.63 13.48
CA ASN A 123 2.58 -0.99 13.42
C ASN A 123 3.71 -1.97 13.70
N ILE A 124 4.75 -1.92 12.91
CA ILE A 124 6.01 -2.62 13.18
C ILE A 124 6.73 -1.81 14.28
N VAL A 125 6.83 -2.37 15.49
CA VAL A 125 7.53 -1.71 16.60
C VAL A 125 8.96 -2.21 16.76
N HIS A 126 9.26 -3.40 16.25
CA HIS A 126 10.58 -3.98 16.29
C HIS A 126 10.82 -4.86 15.06
N MET A 127 12.05 -4.88 14.58
CA MET A 127 12.49 -5.71 13.45
C MET A 127 13.90 -6.22 13.70
N THR A 128 14.13 -7.49 13.35
CA THR A 128 15.46 -8.09 13.36
C THR A 128 15.81 -8.67 12.00
N GLU A 129 17.06 -8.50 11.56
CA GLU A 129 17.58 -9.11 10.34
C GLU A 129 19.11 -9.28 10.46
N ILE A 130 19.62 -10.52 10.42
CA ILE A 130 21.07 -10.86 10.39
C ILE A 130 21.88 -10.01 11.37
N GLY A 131 21.63 -10.16 12.68
CA GLY A 131 22.37 -9.45 13.73
C GLY A 131 22.11 -7.96 13.84
N ASN A 132 21.24 -7.40 13.00
CA ASN A 132 20.74 -6.04 13.13
C ASN A 132 19.41 -6.02 13.85
N GLU A 133 19.22 -4.99 14.67
CA GLU A 133 18.00 -4.77 15.45
C GLU A 133 17.52 -3.32 15.25
N LEU A 134 16.24 -3.17 14.95
CA LEU A 134 15.58 -1.89 14.76
C LEU A 134 14.33 -1.79 15.67
N HIS A 135 14.25 -0.71 16.44
CA HIS A 135 13.05 -0.34 17.19
C HIS A 135 12.44 0.92 16.57
N PHE A 136 11.13 0.92 16.39
CA PHE A 136 10.42 2.03 15.75
C PHE A 136 9.49 2.72 16.75
N PHE A 137 9.58 4.04 16.80
CA PHE A 137 8.74 4.89 17.62
C PHE A 137 7.89 5.78 16.70
N TYR A 138 6.64 5.94 17.06
CA TYR A 138 5.63 6.60 16.24
C TYR A 138 5.19 7.91 16.87
N ASP A 139 4.84 8.89 16.04
CA ASP A 139 4.23 10.13 16.47
C ASP A 139 2.72 9.97 16.77
N VAL A 140 2.09 11.05 17.19
CA VAL A 140 0.65 11.08 17.47
C VAL A 140 -0.25 10.86 16.25
N GLN A 141 0.29 10.98 15.06
CA GLN A 141 -0.38 10.72 13.77
C GLN A 141 -0.11 9.29 13.28
N ASN A 142 0.54 8.49 14.12
CA ASN A 142 0.88 7.09 13.82
C ASN A 142 1.87 6.92 12.65
N LYS A 143 2.75 7.92 12.44
CA LYS A 143 3.87 7.84 11.50
C LYS A 143 5.15 7.48 12.24
N PRO A 144 6.05 6.65 11.67
CA PRO A 144 7.37 6.41 12.25
C PRO A 144 8.12 7.73 12.47
N ALA A 145 8.45 8.07 13.72
CA ALA A 145 9.16 9.31 14.06
C ALA A 145 10.65 9.08 14.29
N VAL A 146 10.99 7.98 14.96
CA VAL A 146 12.37 7.60 15.28
C VAL A 146 12.57 6.12 15.03
N VAL A 147 13.74 5.78 14.50
CA VAL A 147 14.27 4.41 14.49
C VAL A 147 15.51 4.35 15.35
N VAL A 148 15.58 3.35 16.23
CA VAL A 148 16.81 2.97 16.93
C VAL A 148 17.42 1.79 16.19
N PHE A 149 18.53 1.99 15.57
CA PHE A 149 19.29 0.98 14.82
C PHE A 149 20.54 0.58 15.61
N ASN A 150 20.59 -0.66 16.07
CA ASN A 150 21.70 -1.20 16.85
C ASN A 150 22.08 -0.28 18.02
N GLY A 151 21.09 0.23 18.75
CA GLY A 151 21.28 1.13 19.90
C GLY A 151 21.44 2.61 19.56
N THR A 152 21.55 3.00 18.29
CA THR A 152 21.69 4.41 17.88
C THR A 152 20.41 4.94 17.29
N SER A 153 19.96 6.12 17.75
CA SER A 153 18.68 6.74 17.34
C SER A 153 18.84 7.62 16.10
N TYR A 154 17.87 7.53 15.19
CA TYR A 154 17.74 8.37 14.00
C TYR A 154 16.32 8.84 13.83
N ALA A 155 16.13 10.13 13.53
CA ALA A 155 14.80 10.69 13.25
C ALA A 155 14.48 10.60 11.76
N TYR A 156 13.22 10.32 11.46
CA TYR A 156 12.71 10.30 10.09
C TYR A 156 12.49 11.70 9.55
N LEU A 157 12.90 11.94 8.31
CA LEU A 157 12.54 13.12 7.53
C LEU A 157 11.49 12.76 6.48
N TYR A 158 10.45 13.57 6.41
CA TYR A 158 9.34 13.40 5.48
C TYR A 158 9.22 14.60 4.55
N ASN A 159 8.74 14.37 3.33
CA ASN A 159 8.18 15.43 2.51
C ASN A 159 6.69 15.68 2.88
N LEU A 160 6.08 16.67 2.23
CA LEU A 160 4.67 17.02 2.46
C LEU A 160 3.69 15.89 2.11
N GLN A 161 4.09 14.97 1.26
CA GLN A 161 3.28 13.84 0.82
C GLN A 161 3.41 12.61 1.74
N GLY A 162 4.29 12.66 2.74
CA GLY A 162 4.53 11.56 3.68
C GLY A 162 5.56 10.53 3.21
N ASP A 163 6.33 10.83 2.17
CA ASP A 163 7.45 9.98 1.77
C ASP A 163 8.61 10.15 2.73
N VAL A 164 9.23 9.06 3.13
CA VAL A 164 10.47 9.10 3.89
C VAL A 164 11.59 9.54 2.95
N ILE A 165 12.13 10.74 3.16
CA ILE A 165 13.20 11.32 2.34
C ILE A 165 14.58 11.27 3.01
N GLY A 166 14.66 10.76 4.24
CA GLY A 166 15.93 10.57 4.91
C GLY A 166 15.83 10.20 6.38
N LEU A 167 16.98 9.94 6.94
CA LEU A 167 17.21 9.69 8.37
C LEU A 167 18.33 10.62 8.85
N VAL A 168 18.14 11.27 9.99
CA VAL A 168 19.12 12.18 10.62
C VAL A 168 19.53 11.66 11.98
N ASP A 169 20.78 11.90 12.35
CA ASP A 169 21.29 11.62 13.69
C ASP A 169 20.86 12.69 14.71
N SER A 170 21.30 12.55 15.96
CA SER A 170 21.01 13.49 17.05
C SER A 170 21.58 14.90 16.83
N ASN A 171 22.54 15.07 15.94
CA ASN A 171 23.13 16.37 15.57
C ASN A 171 22.44 17.02 14.37
N GLY A 172 21.40 16.38 13.82
CA GLY A 172 20.72 16.82 12.60
C GLY A 172 21.46 16.49 11.31
N THR A 173 22.53 15.69 11.37
CA THR A 173 23.27 15.26 10.18
C THR A 173 22.47 14.19 9.43
N LYS A 174 22.26 14.39 8.13
CA LYS A 174 21.57 13.42 7.29
C LYS A 174 22.45 12.23 6.98
N MET A 175 22.14 11.11 7.62
CA MET A 175 22.87 9.85 7.51
C MET A 175 22.40 9.01 6.33
N VAL A 176 21.13 9.13 5.97
CA VAL A 176 20.51 8.47 4.81
C VAL A 176 19.61 9.47 4.10
N SER A 177 19.63 9.45 2.77
CA SER A 177 18.67 10.16 1.94
C SER A 177 18.07 9.24 0.89
N TYR A 178 16.77 9.45 0.59
CA TYR A 178 16.03 8.74 -0.44
C TYR A 178 15.36 9.72 -1.37
N SER A 179 15.24 9.36 -2.64
CA SER A 179 14.39 10.07 -3.59
C SER A 179 13.60 9.09 -4.44
N TYR A 180 12.42 9.53 -4.87
CA TYR A 180 11.47 8.71 -5.61
C TYR A 180 10.91 9.50 -6.79
N ASP A 181 10.42 8.80 -7.81
CA ASP A 181 9.54 9.41 -8.79
C ASP A 181 8.12 9.62 -8.22
N ALA A 182 7.23 10.20 -9.00
CA ALA A 182 5.85 10.46 -8.59
C ALA A 182 5.05 9.18 -8.23
N TRP A 183 5.50 8.02 -8.68
CA TRP A 183 4.88 6.72 -8.42
C TRP A 183 5.59 5.91 -7.33
N GLY A 184 6.60 6.49 -6.69
CA GLY A 184 7.33 5.83 -5.62
C GLY A 184 8.47 4.93 -6.07
N LYS A 185 8.81 4.91 -7.37
CA LYS A 185 9.98 4.18 -7.82
C LYS A 185 11.23 4.85 -7.24
N PRO A 186 12.09 4.12 -6.52
CA PRO A 186 13.32 4.68 -5.99
C PRO A 186 14.22 5.22 -7.10
N ILE A 187 14.68 6.47 -6.96
CA ILE A 187 15.64 7.11 -7.88
C ILE A 187 17.03 7.07 -7.28
N SER A 188 17.16 7.40 -5.98
CA SER A 188 18.44 7.38 -5.29
C SER A 188 18.32 6.99 -3.83
N LYS A 189 19.40 6.38 -3.34
CA LYS A 189 19.68 6.10 -1.93
C LYS A 189 21.12 6.50 -1.66
N ALA A 190 21.35 7.48 -0.79
CA ALA A 190 22.67 8.06 -0.53
C ALA A 190 22.87 8.38 0.95
N GLY A 191 24.10 8.71 1.35
CA GLY A 191 24.51 9.01 2.73
C GLY A 191 25.48 7.99 3.29
N THR A 192 26.06 8.32 4.44
CA THR A 192 27.09 7.48 5.09
C THR A 192 26.57 6.11 5.56
N LEU A 193 25.26 6.01 5.84
CA LEU A 193 24.59 4.78 6.23
C LEU A 193 23.68 4.24 5.14
N ALA A 194 23.86 4.64 3.88
CA ALA A 194 22.99 4.22 2.77
C ALA A 194 22.98 2.70 2.55
N SER A 195 24.16 2.05 2.66
CA SER A 195 24.31 0.60 2.44
C SER A 195 23.96 -0.27 3.67
N THR A 196 23.83 0.34 4.85
CA THR A 196 23.49 -0.34 6.11
C THR A 196 22.06 0.01 6.53
N LEU A 197 21.89 1.00 7.43
CA LEU A 197 20.58 1.47 7.87
C LEU A 197 19.68 1.86 6.68
N GLY A 198 20.25 2.52 5.66
CA GLY A 198 19.52 2.92 4.46
C GLY A 198 18.97 1.77 3.65
N THR A 199 19.54 0.58 3.70
CA THR A 199 19.05 -0.62 3.04
C THR A 199 18.05 -1.36 3.91
N ILE A 200 18.34 -1.53 5.19
CA ILE A 200 17.53 -2.35 6.10
C ILE A 200 16.27 -1.63 6.61
N ASN A 201 16.28 -0.27 6.68
CA ASN A 201 15.09 0.49 7.08
C ASN A 201 13.93 0.20 6.13
N PRO A 202 12.78 -0.34 6.63
CA PRO A 202 11.71 -0.75 5.75
C PRO A 202 10.87 0.42 5.21
N PHE A 203 10.77 1.53 5.95
CA PHE A 203 9.86 2.61 5.58
C PHE A 203 10.43 3.52 4.49
N ARG A 204 9.66 3.69 3.39
CA ARG A 204 10.05 4.45 2.20
C ARG A 204 8.93 5.38 1.71
N TYR A 205 8.62 5.33 0.43
CA TYR A 205 7.56 6.09 -0.22
C TYR A 205 6.23 5.93 0.51
N ARG A 206 5.56 7.04 0.84
CA ARG A 206 4.32 7.10 1.63
C ARG A 206 4.40 6.40 3.00
N GLY A 207 5.59 6.14 3.50
CA GLY A 207 5.78 5.37 4.73
C GLY A 207 5.48 3.87 4.58
N TYR A 208 5.30 3.36 3.36
CA TYR A 208 5.10 1.93 3.12
C TYR A 208 6.37 1.13 3.38
N VAL A 209 6.16 -0.15 3.68
CA VAL A 209 7.25 -1.11 3.82
C VAL A 209 7.76 -1.50 2.45
N TYR A 210 9.02 -1.26 2.18
CA TYR A 210 9.71 -1.57 0.93
C TYR A 210 10.57 -2.82 1.08
N ASP A 211 10.40 -3.77 0.19
CA ASP A 211 11.25 -4.95 0.09
C ASP A 211 12.32 -4.70 -0.98
N GLU A 212 13.54 -4.42 -0.54
CA GLU A 212 14.67 -4.01 -1.39
C GLU A 212 14.99 -5.05 -2.47
N GLU A 213 14.85 -6.33 -2.16
CA GLU A 213 15.15 -7.46 -3.04
C GLU A 213 14.14 -7.66 -4.16
N THR A 214 12.88 -7.29 -3.95
CA THR A 214 11.81 -7.44 -4.96
C THR A 214 11.46 -6.14 -5.65
N GLY A 215 11.79 -4.99 -5.02
CA GLY A 215 11.34 -3.69 -5.47
C GLY A 215 9.86 -3.42 -5.23
N LEU A 216 9.20 -4.25 -4.41
CA LEU A 216 7.78 -4.12 -4.10
C LEU A 216 7.56 -3.36 -2.79
N TYR A 217 6.47 -2.61 -2.74
CA TYR A 217 5.94 -2.05 -1.51
C TYR A 217 4.86 -2.96 -0.93
N TYR A 218 4.99 -3.34 0.33
CA TYR A 218 3.97 -4.05 1.07
C TYR A 218 3.01 -3.05 1.73
N LEU A 219 1.77 -3.02 1.26
CA LEU A 219 0.69 -2.15 1.71
C LEU A 219 -0.26 -2.88 2.69
N ARG A 220 0.22 -3.89 3.39
CA ARG A 220 -0.53 -4.81 4.29
C ARG A 220 -1.42 -5.79 3.55
N ASN A 221 -2.42 -5.34 2.79
CA ASN A 221 -3.32 -6.24 2.07
C ASN A 221 -2.87 -6.57 0.64
N ARG A 222 -2.13 -5.65 0.01
CA ARG A 222 -1.59 -5.84 -1.35
C ARG A 222 -0.12 -5.52 -1.40
N PHE A 223 0.51 -5.97 -2.46
CA PHE A 223 1.84 -5.50 -2.86
C PHE A 223 1.71 -4.55 -4.05
N TYR A 224 2.44 -3.46 -4.00
CA TYR A 224 2.49 -2.44 -5.02
C TYR A 224 3.83 -2.47 -5.73
N ASN A 225 3.80 -2.54 -7.05
CA ASN A 225 4.98 -2.45 -7.90
C ASN A 225 5.10 -1.03 -8.48
N ALA A 226 5.99 -0.22 -7.92
CA ALA A 226 6.23 1.14 -8.41
C ALA A 226 6.88 1.18 -9.80
N HIS A 227 7.47 0.07 -10.27
CA HIS A 227 8.10 0.00 -11.58
C HIS A 227 7.06 0.04 -12.72
N ASN A 228 5.94 -0.65 -12.55
CA ASN A 228 4.82 -0.64 -13.47
C ASN A 228 3.60 0.15 -12.96
N SER A 229 3.73 0.79 -11.77
CA SER A 229 2.73 1.69 -11.17
C SER A 229 1.39 1.03 -10.85
N ARG A 230 1.40 -0.28 -10.48
CA ARG A 230 0.20 -1.07 -10.20
C ARG A 230 0.36 -1.93 -8.96
N CYS A 231 -0.77 -2.24 -8.30
CA CYS A 231 -0.81 -3.37 -7.40
C CYS A 231 -0.64 -4.66 -8.19
N ILE A 232 0.09 -5.64 -7.65
CA ILE A 232 0.35 -6.90 -8.37
C ILE A 232 -0.87 -7.82 -8.38
N SER A 233 -1.71 -7.77 -7.35
CA SER A 233 -2.96 -8.54 -7.27
C SER A 233 -4.17 -7.63 -7.38
N ALA A 234 -5.28 -8.19 -7.84
CA ALA A 234 -6.54 -7.46 -7.93
C ALA A 234 -7.06 -7.08 -6.54
N ASP A 235 -7.75 -5.96 -6.43
CA ASP A 235 -8.45 -5.58 -5.22
C ASP A 235 -9.53 -6.60 -4.88
N SER A 236 -9.71 -6.90 -3.60
CA SER A 236 -10.79 -7.75 -3.12
C SER A 236 -12.16 -7.06 -3.19
N MET A 237 -12.17 -5.72 -3.26
CA MET A 237 -13.35 -4.89 -3.35
C MET A 237 -13.37 -4.15 -4.68
N LEU A 238 -14.17 -4.66 -5.63
CA LEU A 238 -14.47 -3.94 -6.86
C LEU A 238 -15.55 -2.90 -6.57
N SER A 239 -15.24 -1.63 -6.87
CA SER A 239 -16.25 -0.58 -6.83
C SER A 239 -17.38 -0.87 -7.82
N THR A 240 -18.58 -1.06 -7.30
CA THR A 240 -19.81 -1.24 -8.12
C THR A 240 -20.36 0.08 -8.67
N ARG A 241 -19.74 1.22 -8.39
CA ARG A 241 -20.19 2.55 -8.81
C ARG A 241 -19.27 3.19 -9.84
N GLY A 242 -19.57 2.96 -11.08
CA GLY A 242 -19.67 3.84 -12.25
C GLY A 242 -18.60 4.89 -12.58
N THR A 243 -17.46 4.99 -11.91
CA THR A 243 -16.34 5.81 -12.39
C THR A 243 -15.29 4.90 -13.00
N HIS A 244 -14.85 5.19 -14.22
CA HIS A 244 -13.89 4.38 -14.96
C HIS A 244 -12.57 4.14 -14.20
N THR A 245 -12.21 5.01 -13.26
CA THR A 245 -10.98 4.90 -12.45
C THR A 245 -11.15 3.99 -11.23
N SER A 246 -12.36 3.81 -10.71
CA SER A 246 -12.67 2.92 -9.58
C SER A 246 -12.95 1.48 -10.03
N ALA A 247 -13.11 1.25 -11.34
CA ALA A 247 -13.36 -0.08 -11.91
C ALA A 247 -12.07 -0.89 -12.14
N ASN A 248 -10.88 -0.27 -12.05
CA ASN A 248 -9.61 -0.96 -12.28
C ASN A 248 -9.09 -1.59 -10.98
N ALA A 249 -9.25 -2.91 -10.86
CA ALA A 249 -8.88 -3.67 -9.68
C ALA A 249 -7.39 -3.64 -9.31
N TYR A 250 -6.52 -3.24 -10.23
CA TYR A 250 -5.07 -3.19 -10.01
C TYR A 250 -4.54 -1.75 -9.87
N ALA A 251 -5.41 -0.75 -9.95
CA ALA A 251 -4.98 0.64 -9.86
C ALA A 251 -4.42 0.94 -8.46
N TYR A 252 -3.25 1.60 -8.40
CA TYR A 252 -2.74 2.20 -7.21
C TYR A 252 -3.24 3.65 -7.12
N SER A 253 -3.80 4.03 -5.96
CA SER A 253 -4.28 5.41 -5.69
C SER A 253 -5.13 5.99 -6.84
N ARG A 254 -5.97 5.16 -7.49
CA ARG A 254 -6.80 5.52 -8.66
C ARG A 254 -6.02 6.22 -9.78
N ASN A 255 -4.76 5.83 -9.99
CA ASN A 255 -3.83 6.46 -10.94
C ASN A 255 -3.52 7.95 -10.66
N ALA A 256 -3.69 8.42 -9.43
CA ALA A 256 -3.41 9.79 -9.01
C ALA A 256 -2.45 9.84 -7.78
N PRO A 257 -1.24 9.25 -7.86
CA PRO A 257 -0.36 9.05 -6.71
C PRO A 257 0.22 10.35 -6.12
N THR A 258 0.15 11.47 -6.84
CA THR A 258 0.63 12.77 -6.36
C THR A 258 -0.32 13.43 -5.37
N ILE A 259 -1.61 13.08 -5.43
CA ILE A 259 -2.66 13.68 -4.59
C ILE A 259 -3.37 12.65 -3.70
N ARG A 260 -3.10 11.35 -3.92
CA ARG A 260 -3.70 10.23 -3.19
C ARG A 260 -2.64 9.28 -2.67
N ALA A 261 -2.99 8.54 -1.62
CA ALA A 261 -2.21 7.43 -1.09
C ALA A 261 -3.15 6.29 -0.73
N ASP A 262 -2.69 5.05 -0.90
CA ASP A 262 -3.40 3.85 -0.49
C ASP A 262 -2.82 3.37 0.84
N ALA A 263 -3.41 3.78 1.95
CA ALA A 263 -2.84 3.63 3.29
C ALA A 263 -2.69 2.17 3.76
N ASN A 264 -3.42 1.24 3.17
CA ASN A 264 -3.49 -0.16 3.61
C ASN A 264 -3.59 -1.19 2.48
N GLY A 265 -3.49 -0.76 1.22
CA GLY A 265 -3.67 -1.65 0.08
C GLY A 265 -5.14 -2.01 -0.18
N GLN A 266 -6.06 -1.23 0.33
CA GLN A 266 -7.50 -1.34 0.11
C GLN A 266 -8.11 0.06 0.02
N ASP A 267 -9.30 0.15 -0.55
CA ASP A 267 -10.04 1.40 -0.65
C ASP A 267 -10.34 2.02 0.73
N SER A 268 -10.39 3.34 0.80
CA SER A 268 -10.81 4.09 1.99
C SER A 268 -12.32 4.26 2.00
N ILE A 269 -12.95 4.05 3.16
CA ILE A 269 -14.40 4.12 3.33
C ILE A 269 -14.74 5.24 4.30
N TYR A 270 -15.63 6.14 3.89
CA TYR A 270 -16.22 7.15 4.74
C TYR A 270 -17.63 6.75 5.14
N VAL A 271 -17.88 6.59 6.44
CA VAL A 271 -19.19 6.19 6.96
C VAL A 271 -19.83 7.38 7.64
N ILE A 272 -20.89 7.90 7.04
CA ILE A 272 -21.74 8.94 7.64
C ILE A 272 -22.92 8.21 8.30
N TYR A 273 -23.15 8.43 9.58
CA TYR A 273 -24.23 7.74 10.28
C TYR A 273 -24.94 8.68 11.27
N ASP A 274 -26.22 8.42 11.44
CA ASP A 274 -27.02 9.10 12.45
C ASP A 274 -26.57 8.68 13.84
N SER A 275 -25.99 9.63 14.58
CA SER A 275 -25.43 9.43 15.92
C SER A 275 -26.30 10.01 17.03
N ARG A 276 -27.58 10.32 16.72
CA ARG A 276 -28.49 10.81 17.76
C ARG A 276 -28.56 9.83 18.93
N PRO A 277 -28.36 10.30 20.17
CA PRO A 277 -28.41 9.43 21.31
C PRO A 277 -29.83 8.84 21.43
N ASN A 278 -29.86 7.54 21.66
CA ASN A 278 -30.99 6.63 21.74
C ASN A 278 -32.37 7.28 21.81
N ALA A 279 -33.23 6.78 20.92
CA ALA A 279 -34.66 7.03 20.92
C ALA A 279 -35.22 7.25 22.31
N THR A 280 -35.85 8.37 22.50
CA THR A 280 -36.86 8.54 23.54
C THR A 280 -38.05 7.63 23.22
N ASP A 281 -38.92 7.36 24.18
CA ASP A 281 -40.14 6.58 23.90
C ASP A 281 -41.03 7.22 22.80
N GLU A 282 -40.74 8.49 22.43
CA GLU A 282 -41.40 9.23 21.35
C GLU A 282 -40.88 8.90 19.94
N HIS A 283 -39.64 8.37 19.81
CA HIS A 283 -39.00 8.07 18.51
C HIS A 283 -38.26 6.72 18.53
N PRO A 284 -38.98 5.60 18.70
CA PRO A 284 -38.39 4.27 18.78
C PRO A 284 -37.67 3.84 17.49
N GLU A 285 -37.96 4.49 16.35
CA GLU A 285 -37.37 4.22 15.05
C GLU A 285 -35.88 4.56 14.96
N TYR A 286 -35.36 5.46 15.81
CA TYR A 286 -33.94 5.81 15.83
C TYR A 286 -33.05 4.79 16.54
N LYS A 287 -33.66 3.85 17.25
CA LYS A 287 -32.94 2.89 18.12
C LYS A 287 -31.99 1.95 17.38
N GLY A 288 -32.09 1.87 16.07
CA GLY A 288 -31.29 0.93 15.26
C GLY A 288 -30.13 1.56 14.47
N LEU A 289 -30.21 2.85 14.13
CA LEU A 289 -29.31 3.46 13.15
C LEU A 289 -27.92 3.74 13.68
N THR A 290 -27.79 4.26 14.91
CA THR A 290 -26.50 4.46 15.58
C THR A 290 -25.79 3.12 15.77
N LEU A 291 -26.51 2.11 16.27
CA LEU A 291 -25.97 0.75 16.44
C LEU A 291 -25.59 0.11 15.11
N GLN A 292 -26.37 0.32 14.04
CA GLN A 292 -26.04 -0.18 12.71
C GLN A 292 -24.80 0.50 12.13
N GLY A 293 -24.69 1.83 12.28
CA GLY A 293 -23.52 2.59 11.86
C GLY A 293 -22.25 2.14 12.58
N GLU A 294 -22.30 2.03 13.90
CA GLU A 294 -21.17 1.57 14.71
C GLU A 294 -20.80 0.10 14.41
N TRP A 295 -21.79 -0.77 14.26
CA TRP A 295 -21.58 -2.16 13.88
C TRP A 295 -20.91 -2.25 12.51
N ALA A 296 -21.40 -1.50 11.52
CA ALA A 296 -20.83 -1.47 10.18
C ALA A 296 -19.38 -0.94 10.18
N ILE A 297 -19.12 0.13 10.96
CA ILE A 297 -17.77 0.66 11.12
C ILE A 297 -16.83 -0.39 11.70
N ASN A 298 -17.25 -1.11 12.75
CA ASN A 298 -16.45 -2.13 13.39
C ASN A 298 -16.25 -3.33 12.46
N ALA A 299 -17.30 -3.84 11.82
CA ALA A 299 -17.22 -4.93 10.85
C ALA A 299 -16.30 -4.60 9.67
N LEU A 300 -16.36 -3.38 9.14
CA LEU A 300 -15.47 -2.93 8.07
C LEU A 300 -14.01 -2.82 8.54
N ARG A 301 -13.77 -2.31 9.76
CA ARG A 301 -12.43 -2.23 10.35
C ARG A 301 -11.84 -3.60 10.66
N GLU A 302 -12.64 -4.53 11.16
CA GLU A 302 -12.24 -5.91 11.40
C GLU A 302 -11.84 -6.62 10.11
N ASN A 303 -12.54 -6.32 9.00
CA ASN A 303 -12.16 -6.78 7.67
C ASN A 303 -11.00 -5.97 7.03
N GLY A 304 -10.36 -5.08 7.78
CA GLY A 304 -9.13 -4.41 7.39
C GLY A 304 -9.31 -3.09 6.63
N HIS A 305 -10.55 -2.61 6.43
CA HIS A 305 -10.79 -1.34 5.73
C HIS A 305 -10.36 -0.13 6.57
N TYR A 306 -9.86 0.90 5.90
CA TYR A 306 -9.68 2.20 6.52
C TYR A 306 -11.02 2.93 6.57
N VAL A 307 -11.60 3.03 7.75
CA VAL A 307 -12.94 3.61 7.94
C VAL A 307 -12.87 4.88 8.75
N MET A 308 -13.30 5.98 8.14
CA MET A 308 -13.50 7.29 8.81
C MET A 308 -14.97 7.44 9.18
N PRO A 309 -15.31 7.42 10.47
CA PRO A 309 -16.67 7.62 10.91
C PRO A 309 -17.00 9.12 10.99
N ALA A 310 -18.22 9.48 10.62
CA ALA A 310 -18.78 10.81 10.84
C ALA A 310 -20.23 10.67 11.31
N GLY A 311 -20.42 10.80 12.60
CA GLY A 311 -21.74 10.88 13.21
C GLY A 311 -22.37 12.25 13.01
N PHE A 312 -23.69 12.30 12.85
CA PHE A 312 -24.44 13.56 12.82
C PHE A 312 -25.71 13.42 13.66
N THR A 313 -26.19 14.54 14.20
CA THR A 313 -27.42 14.61 14.99
C THR A 313 -28.44 15.57 14.38
N ASN A 314 -28.03 16.33 13.38
CA ASN A 314 -28.87 17.33 12.71
C ASN A 314 -28.38 17.58 11.27
N ILE A 315 -29.21 18.27 10.47
CA ILE A 315 -28.92 18.55 9.06
C ILE A 315 -27.61 19.33 8.84
N PRO A 316 -27.29 20.40 9.59
CA PRO A 316 -26.01 21.09 9.46
C PRO A 316 -24.79 20.18 9.66
N GLU A 317 -24.81 19.28 10.64
CA GLU A 317 -23.74 18.31 10.86
C GLU A 317 -23.64 17.29 9.75
N PHE A 318 -24.77 16.81 9.21
CA PHE A 318 -24.80 15.96 8.03
C PHE A 318 -24.18 16.66 6.82
N ILE A 319 -24.54 17.91 6.55
CA ILE A 319 -23.95 18.71 5.46
C ILE A 319 -22.46 18.88 5.67
N ALA A 320 -21.99 19.13 6.88
CA ALA A 320 -20.58 19.24 7.21
C ALA A 320 -19.83 17.91 6.97
N ALA A 321 -20.41 16.78 7.40
CA ALA A 321 -19.87 15.45 7.17
C ALA A 321 -19.81 15.12 5.68
N TRP A 322 -20.88 15.45 4.91
CA TRP A 322 -20.94 15.27 3.46
C TRP A 322 -19.88 16.09 2.73
N ASN A 323 -19.74 17.37 3.09
CA ASN A 323 -18.73 18.24 2.49
C ASN A 323 -17.31 17.78 2.82
N ASN A 324 -17.08 17.26 4.03
CA ASN A 324 -15.81 16.62 4.40
C ASN A 324 -15.53 15.38 3.55
N ALA A 325 -16.53 14.55 3.31
CA ALA A 325 -16.37 13.39 2.42
C ALA A 325 -15.89 13.80 1.03
N GLY A 326 -16.45 14.89 0.48
CA GLY A 326 -16.01 15.45 -0.81
C GLY A 326 -14.60 16.03 -0.78
N ALA A 327 -14.18 16.60 0.35
CA ALA A 327 -12.86 17.23 0.49
C ALA A 327 -11.71 16.21 0.56
N TYR A 328 -11.96 15.00 1.06
CA TYR A 328 -10.93 13.96 1.26
C TYR A 328 -10.98 12.82 0.24
N GLU A 329 -11.93 12.84 -0.71
CA GLU A 329 -12.02 11.89 -1.83
C GLU A 329 -11.95 10.41 -1.39
N TYR A 330 -12.85 9.99 -0.51
CA TYR A 330 -12.98 8.58 -0.13
C TYR A 330 -13.42 7.71 -1.30
N ASP A 331 -12.99 6.45 -1.30
CA ASP A 331 -13.37 5.47 -2.33
C ASP A 331 -14.83 5.09 -2.24
N TYR A 332 -15.36 5.02 -1.01
CA TYR A 332 -16.77 4.74 -0.72
C TYR A 332 -17.29 5.69 0.34
N ILE A 333 -18.54 6.10 0.17
CA ILE A 333 -19.31 6.78 1.19
C ILE A 333 -20.51 5.90 1.49
N ILE A 334 -20.63 5.46 2.73
CA ILE A 334 -21.77 4.70 3.23
C ILE A 334 -22.56 5.61 4.15
N ILE A 335 -23.87 5.70 3.92
CA ILE A 335 -24.76 6.54 4.72
C ILE A 335 -25.76 5.64 5.44
N TYR A 336 -25.79 5.74 6.75
CA TYR A 336 -26.80 5.18 7.62
C TYR A 336 -27.63 6.33 8.20
N ALA A 337 -28.72 6.66 7.56
CA ALA A 337 -29.62 7.73 7.98
C ALA A 337 -31.08 7.27 7.89
N HIS A 338 -31.91 7.78 8.77
CA HIS A 338 -33.36 7.63 8.69
C HIS A 338 -33.89 8.60 7.64
N GLY A 339 -34.76 8.10 6.75
CA GLY A 339 -35.38 8.93 5.74
C GLY A 339 -36.68 8.33 5.25
N SER A 340 -37.66 9.15 4.93
CA SER A 340 -38.86 8.79 4.18
C SER A 340 -38.50 8.63 2.70
N PRO A 341 -39.24 7.84 1.88
CA PRO A 341 -38.99 7.73 0.45
C PRO A 341 -38.92 9.10 -0.22
N GLY A 342 -37.71 9.54 -0.63
CA GLY A 342 -37.47 10.81 -1.31
C GLY A 342 -36.94 11.95 -0.46
N THR A 343 -36.73 11.76 0.86
CA THR A 343 -36.12 12.77 1.76
C THR A 343 -35.11 12.13 2.71
N ILE A 344 -34.07 12.87 3.04
CA ILE A 344 -33.21 12.60 4.18
C ILE A 344 -33.72 13.55 5.26
N ASP A 345 -34.41 13.04 6.28
CA ASP A 345 -34.88 13.82 7.44
C ASP A 345 -33.75 14.06 8.44
#